data_1cd3669bdcd5622d30772c46cb9b09fb
#
_entry.id   1cd3669bdcd5622d30772c46cb9b09fb
#
_cell.length_a   1.000
_cell.length_b   1.000
_cell.length_c   1.000
_cell.angle_alpha   90.00
_cell.angle_beta   90.00
_cell.angle_gamma   90.00
#
_symmetry.space_group_name_H-M   'P 1'
#
loop_
_entity.id
_entity.type
_entity.pdbx_description
1 polymer ?
#
loop_
_entity_poly.entity_id
_entity_poly.type
_entity_poly.pdbx_seq_one_letter_code
_entity_poly.pdbx_strand_id
1 'polypeptide(L)'
;VYSSFEILYLAIVIDSLSYTIGTLLYGSPIPVRGLKEMGHKMIVNSIYVAVLANIFGLILSILSQLQNILGVNWSIFYLDIGLLQIQTSVAINMGKFLYGIIVLIFYYFKIPSQFYSLVTPLLQYISFLTDILILLNFYMDLGLFIQSSYMVLIAIGILLMALPFQMGKGIGAMLIAFTIVFLRGAPPFTNTDIQ
;
A
#
# COMPACT_ATOMS: atom_id res chain seq x y z
N VAL A 1 -17.63 -6.71 8.97
CA VAL A 1 -16.26 -6.89 8.44
C VAL A 1 -15.96 -8.38 8.46
N TYR A 2 -15.79 -9.01 7.31
CA TYR A 2 -15.43 -10.43 7.22
C TYR A 2 -14.05 -10.62 7.87
N SER A 3 -13.90 -11.66 8.69
CA SER A 3 -12.61 -11.99 9.25
C SER A 3 -11.67 -12.52 8.16
N SER A 4 -10.37 -12.31 8.31
CA SER A 4 -9.37 -12.83 7.34
C SER A 4 -9.49 -14.36 7.17
N PHE A 5 -9.94 -15.07 8.19
CA PHE A 5 -10.20 -16.52 8.15
C PHE A 5 -11.42 -16.88 7.31
N GLU A 6 -12.49 -16.08 7.33
CA GLU A 6 -13.67 -16.31 6.47
C GLU A 6 -13.31 -16.13 4.99
N ILE A 7 -12.49 -15.12 4.68
CA ILE A 7 -12.01 -14.89 3.31
C ILE A 7 -11.10 -16.05 2.87
N LEU A 8 -10.23 -16.53 3.75
CA LEU A 8 -9.36 -17.67 3.47
C LEU A 8 -10.15 -18.97 3.27
N TYR A 9 -11.18 -19.20 4.08
CA TYR A 9 -12.10 -20.32 3.90
C TYR A 9 -12.80 -20.27 2.54
N LEU A 10 -13.31 -19.09 2.16
CA LEU A 10 -13.90 -18.88 0.85
C LEU A 10 -12.89 -19.16 -0.28
N ALA A 11 -11.64 -18.75 -0.11
CA ALA A 11 -10.57 -19.03 -1.08
C ALA A 11 -10.35 -20.54 -1.25
N ILE A 12 -10.32 -21.32 -0.16
CA ILE A 12 -10.19 -22.79 -0.20
C ILE A 12 -11.38 -23.43 -0.91
N VAL A 13 -12.61 -22.96 -0.65
CA VAL A 13 -13.81 -23.48 -1.31
C VAL A 13 -13.76 -23.23 -2.83
N ILE A 14 -13.42 -22.01 -3.25
CA ILE A 14 -13.30 -21.67 -4.67
C ILE A 14 -12.16 -22.45 -5.33
N ASP A 15 -11.06 -22.63 -4.62
CA ASP A 15 -9.91 -23.40 -5.09
C ASP A 15 -10.25 -24.87 -5.30
N SER A 16 -10.98 -25.49 -4.35
CA SER A 16 -11.51 -26.86 -4.47
C SER A 16 -12.42 -27.01 -5.69
N LEU A 17 -13.27 -26.01 -5.95
CA LEU A 17 -14.12 -26.00 -7.16
C LEU A 17 -13.24 -25.90 -8.43
N SER A 18 -12.24 -25.04 -8.43
CA SER A 18 -11.30 -24.88 -9.55
C SER A 18 -10.52 -26.17 -9.82
N TYR A 19 -10.10 -26.88 -8.76
CA TYR A 19 -9.45 -28.19 -8.87
C TYR A 19 -10.38 -29.23 -9.51
N THR A 20 -11.63 -29.30 -9.03
CA THR A 20 -12.64 -30.24 -9.56
C THR A 20 -12.94 -29.99 -11.03
N ILE A 21 -13.13 -28.73 -11.42
CA ILE A 21 -13.32 -28.36 -12.83
C ILE A 21 -12.07 -28.72 -13.64
N GLY A 22 -10.88 -28.43 -13.13
CA GLY A 22 -9.61 -28.77 -13.77
C GLY A 22 -9.45 -30.27 -14.03
N THR A 23 -9.78 -31.11 -13.05
CA THR A 23 -9.72 -32.58 -13.17
C THR A 23 -10.74 -33.12 -14.18
N LEU A 24 -11.95 -32.55 -14.21
CA LEU A 24 -12.97 -32.91 -15.18
C LEU A 24 -12.55 -32.54 -16.61
N LEU A 25 -12.00 -31.36 -16.82
CA LEU A 25 -11.49 -30.92 -18.13
C LEU A 25 -10.31 -31.76 -18.59
N TYR A 26 -9.38 -32.07 -17.68
CA TYR A 26 -8.19 -32.87 -17.98
C TYR A 26 -8.55 -34.35 -18.30
N GLY A 27 -9.46 -34.94 -17.51
CA GLY A 27 -9.94 -36.32 -17.68
C GLY A 27 -10.99 -36.51 -18.77
N SER A 28 -11.46 -35.41 -19.38
CA SER A 28 -12.48 -35.50 -20.45
C SER A 28 -12.00 -36.33 -21.60
N PRO A 29 -12.83 -37.24 -22.16
CA PRO A 29 -12.51 -38.01 -23.32
C PRO A 29 -12.47 -37.19 -24.62
N ILE A 30 -12.81 -35.91 -24.56
CA ILE A 30 -12.84 -35.02 -25.71
C ILE A 30 -11.41 -34.71 -26.19
N PRO A 31 -11.02 -34.98 -27.45
CA PRO A 31 -9.64 -34.85 -27.90
C PRO A 31 -9.24 -33.40 -28.26
N VAL A 32 -9.70 -32.41 -27.49
CA VAL A 32 -9.33 -31.00 -27.69
C VAL A 32 -8.12 -30.68 -26.84
N ARG A 33 -6.97 -30.51 -27.48
CA ARG A 33 -5.68 -30.22 -26.78
C ARG A 33 -5.77 -29.00 -25.85
N GLY A 34 -6.45 -27.93 -26.27
CA GLY A 34 -6.61 -26.71 -25.47
C GLY A 34 -7.36 -26.93 -24.16
N LEU A 35 -8.38 -27.78 -24.11
CA LEU A 35 -9.14 -28.11 -22.91
C LEU A 35 -8.30 -28.87 -21.90
N LYS A 36 -7.49 -29.83 -22.34
CA LYS A 36 -6.59 -30.60 -21.46
C LYS A 36 -5.49 -29.73 -20.88
N GLU A 37 -4.90 -28.84 -21.67
CA GLU A 37 -3.90 -27.91 -21.20
C GLU A 37 -4.47 -26.93 -20.17
N MET A 38 -5.68 -26.43 -20.40
CA MET A 38 -6.41 -25.58 -19.48
C MET A 38 -6.73 -26.30 -18.17
N GLY A 39 -7.22 -27.55 -18.24
CA GLY A 39 -7.47 -28.38 -17.07
C GLY A 39 -6.20 -28.62 -16.25
N HIS A 40 -5.08 -28.94 -16.91
CA HIS A 40 -3.79 -29.10 -16.23
C HIS A 40 -3.33 -27.81 -15.53
N LYS A 41 -3.44 -26.66 -16.21
CA LYS A 41 -3.11 -25.35 -15.60
C LYS A 41 -3.97 -25.03 -14.39
N MET A 42 -5.26 -25.37 -14.43
CA MET A 42 -6.18 -25.20 -13.29
C MET A 42 -5.77 -26.08 -12.10
N ILE A 43 -5.46 -27.35 -12.33
CA ILE A 43 -5.00 -28.28 -11.28
C ILE A 43 -3.74 -27.76 -10.60
N VAL A 44 -2.71 -27.39 -11.40
CA VAL A 44 -1.44 -26.88 -10.88
C VAL A 44 -1.64 -25.59 -10.08
N ASN A 45 -2.50 -24.68 -10.57
CA ASN A 45 -2.79 -23.45 -9.88
C ASN A 45 -3.51 -23.70 -8.53
N SER A 46 -4.46 -24.64 -8.51
CA SER A 46 -5.18 -25.00 -7.27
C SER A 46 -4.24 -25.60 -6.24
N ILE A 47 -3.32 -26.48 -6.63
CA ILE A 47 -2.31 -27.00 -5.71
C ILE A 47 -1.47 -25.85 -5.13
N TYR A 48 -1.07 -24.88 -5.95
CA TYR A 48 -0.29 -23.74 -5.50
C TYR A 48 -1.06 -22.86 -4.51
N VAL A 49 -2.35 -22.58 -4.78
CA VAL A 49 -3.21 -21.79 -3.89
C VAL A 49 -3.48 -22.53 -2.58
N ALA A 50 -3.73 -23.85 -2.64
CA ALA A 50 -3.92 -24.67 -1.44
C ALA A 50 -2.69 -24.62 -0.54
N VAL A 51 -1.48 -24.72 -1.11
CA VAL A 51 -0.22 -24.57 -0.35
C VAL A 51 -0.12 -23.19 0.28
N LEU A 52 -0.37 -22.11 -0.48
CA LEU A 52 -0.35 -20.74 0.03
C LEU A 52 -1.35 -20.54 1.19
N ALA A 53 -2.57 -21.05 1.05
CA ALA A 53 -3.59 -20.94 2.08
C ALA A 53 -3.17 -21.68 3.37
N ASN A 54 -2.55 -22.87 3.24
CA ASN A 54 -2.08 -23.64 4.38
C ASN A 54 -0.88 -23.00 5.09
N ILE A 55 0.02 -22.37 4.35
CA ILE A 55 1.21 -21.70 4.94
C ILE A 55 0.92 -20.25 5.33
N PHE A 56 -0.32 -19.77 5.21
CA PHE A 56 -0.71 -18.38 5.53
C PHE A 56 -0.26 -17.96 6.93
N GLY A 57 -0.50 -18.78 7.94
CA GLY A 57 -0.06 -18.54 9.32
C GLY A 57 1.46 -18.45 9.45
N LEU A 58 2.18 -19.27 8.68
CA LEU A 58 3.65 -19.26 8.65
C LEU A 58 4.16 -17.97 7.98
N ILE A 59 3.52 -17.51 6.90
CA ILE A 59 3.86 -16.24 6.27
C ILE A 59 3.68 -15.08 7.27
N LEU A 60 2.58 -15.04 8.01
CA LEU A 60 2.33 -14.02 9.03
C LEU A 60 3.38 -14.08 10.15
N SER A 61 3.77 -15.28 10.60
CA SER A 61 4.81 -15.47 11.61
C SER A 61 6.18 -14.96 11.13
N ILE A 62 6.56 -15.29 9.90
CA ILE A 62 7.80 -14.79 9.29
C ILE A 62 7.77 -13.26 9.17
N LEU A 63 6.65 -12.67 8.75
CA LEU A 63 6.50 -11.22 8.66
C LEU A 63 6.68 -10.54 10.01
N SER A 64 6.09 -11.09 11.08
CA SER A 64 6.24 -10.54 12.43
C SER A 64 7.67 -10.64 12.95
N GLN A 65 8.37 -11.74 12.66
CA GLN A 65 9.78 -11.91 13.00
C GLN A 65 10.67 -10.93 12.23
N LEU A 66 10.42 -10.73 10.93
CA LEU A 66 11.13 -9.77 10.10
C LEU A 66 10.93 -8.33 10.61
N GLN A 67 9.73 -7.96 11.02
CA GLN A 67 9.47 -6.65 11.64
C GLN A 67 10.31 -6.45 12.90
N ASN A 68 10.40 -7.47 13.76
CA ASN A 68 11.19 -7.43 14.97
C ASN A 68 12.71 -7.32 14.67
N ILE A 69 13.21 -8.10 13.70
CA ILE A 69 14.63 -8.08 13.31
C ILE A 69 15.03 -6.73 12.68
N LEU A 70 14.15 -6.16 11.86
CA LEU A 70 14.40 -4.89 11.16
C LEU A 70 14.18 -3.68 12.07
N GLY A 71 13.69 -3.88 13.30
CA GLY A 71 13.39 -2.80 14.24
C GLY A 71 12.27 -1.88 13.74
N VAL A 72 11.42 -2.35 12.83
CA VAL A 72 10.30 -1.57 12.27
C VAL A 72 9.28 -1.34 13.39
N ASN A 73 9.24 -0.12 13.89
CA ASN A 73 8.28 0.30 14.90
C ASN A 73 7.30 1.30 14.28
N TRP A 74 6.07 0.87 14.12
CA TRP A 74 5.01 1.72 13.57
C TRP A 74 4.78 2.99 14.36
N SER A 75 4.95 2.96 15.68
CA SER A 75 4.82 4.14 16.52
C SER A 75 5.91 5.17 16.25
N ILE A 76 7.15 4.75 16.00
CA ILE A 76 8.25 5.64 15.60
C ILE A 76 7.96 6.24 14.21
N PHE A 77 7.53 5.40 13.26
CA PHE A 77 7.16 5.87 11.92
C PHE A 77 6.08 6.96 11.95
N TYR A 78 5.00 6.77 12.73
CA TYR A 78 3.94 7.78 12.85
C TYR A 78 4.40 9.03 13.59
N LEU A 79 5.29 8.87 14.57
CA LEU A 79 5.86 10.01 15.29
C LEU A 79 6.73 10.85 14.35
N ASP A 80 7.60 10.23 13.56
CA ASP A 80 8.48 10.93 12.63
C ASP A 80 7.69 11.64 11.53
N ILE A 81 6.70 10.97 10.91
CA ILE A 81 5.82 11.62 9.94
C ILE A 81 5.03 12.76 10.60
N GLY A 82 4.52 12.56 11.80
CA GLY A 82 3.80 13.60 12.54
C GLY A 82 4.67 14.82 12.84
N LEU A 83 5.92 14.62 13.22
CA LEU A 83 6.88 15.72 13.42
C LEU A 83 7.15 16.47 12.11
N LEU A 84 7.35 15.75 11.00
CA LEU A 84 7.53 16.38 9.69
C LEU A 84 6.29 17.16 9.25
N GLN A 85 5.08 16.66 9.52
CA GLN A 85 3.83 17.37 9.25
C GLN A 85 3.74 18.68 10.05
N ILE A 86 4.08 18.64 11.35
CA ILE A 86 4.09 19.83 12.21
C ILE A 86 5.11 20.85 11.69
N GLN A 87 6.35 20.42 11.42
CA GLN A 87 7.40 21.31 10.89
C GLN A 87 6.99 21.95 9.55
N THR A 88 6.43 21.16 8.64
CA THR A 88 5.96 21.66 7.34
C THR A 88 4.79 22.64 7.52
N SER A 89 3.85 22.34 8.41
CA SER A 89 2.72 23.23 8.72
C SER A 89 3.19 24.55 9.32
N VAL A 90 4.16 24.53 10.24
CA VAL A 90 4.77 25.74 10.80
C VAL A 90 5.45 26.56 9.70
N ALA A 91 6.21 25.93 8.82
CA ALA A 91 6.88 26.62 7.70
C ALA A 91 5.86 27.28 6.73
N ILE A 92 4.76 26.59 6.43
CA ILE A 92 3.66 27.14 5.62
C ILE A 92 3.04 28.37 6.31
N ASN A 93 2.76 28.28 7.61
CA ASN A 93 2.15 29.38 8.36
C ASN A 93 3.10 30.58 8.46
N MET A 94 4.40 30.36 8.67
CA MET A 94 5.42 31.41 8.62
C MET A 94 5.49 32.07 7.22
N GLY A 95 5.47 31.26 6.15
CA GLY A 95 5.44 31.76 4.79
C GLY A 95 4.21 32.63 4.51
N LYS A 96 3.02 32.19 4.93
CA LYS A 96 1.77 32.98 4.81
C LYS A 96 1.81 34.26 5.61
N PHE A 97 2.38 34.23 6.81
CA PHE A 97 2.54 35.42 7.65
C PHE A 97 3.47 36.45 6.97
N LEU A 98 4.63 36.02 6.47
CA LEU A 98 5.57 36.87 5.73
C LEU A 98 4.88 37.46 4.46
N TYR A 99 4.17 36.62 3.72
CA TYR A 99 3.39 37.09 2.56
C TYR A 99 2.40 38.19 2.96
N GLY A 100 1.65 37.98 4.04
CA GLY A 100 0.69 38.97 4.54
C GLY A 100 1.36 40.30 4.90
N ILE A 101 2.52 40.28 5.58
CA ILE A 101 3.28 41.49 5.91
C ILE A 101 3.71 42.23 4.62
N ILE A 102 4.26 41.51 3.64
CA ILE A 102 4.74 42.13 2.39
C ILE A 102 3.57 42.78 1.63
N VAL A 103 2.41 42.10 1.56
CA VAL A 103 1.19 42.67 0.93
C VAL A 103 0.71 43.92 1.66
N LEU A 104 0.75 43.92 3.00
CA LEU A 104 0.38 45.11 3.79
C LEU A 104 1.34 46.28 3.52
N ILE A 105 2.64 46.03 3.45
CA ILE A 105 3.65 47.04 3.11
C ILE A 105 3.36 47.62 1.71
N PHE A 106 3.11 46.74 0.73
CA PHE A 106 2.81 47.19 -0.64
C PHE A 106 1.55 48.05 -0.69
N TYR A 107 0.52 47.66 0.08
CA TYR A 107 -0.73 48.44 0.17
C TYR A 107 -0.50 49.80 0.82
N TYR A 108 0.22 49.85 1.94
CA TYR A 108 0.46 51.08 2.70
C TYR A 108 1.31 52.10 1.90
N PHE A 109 2.37 51.62 1.26
CA PHE A 109 3.29 52.47 0.45
C PHE A 109 2.80 52.69 -0.97
N LYS A 110 1.58 52.24 -1.35
CA LYS A 110 1.01 52.35 -2.69
C LYS A 110 1.99 51.88 -3.78
N ILE A 111 2.69 50.77 -3.53
CA ILE A 111 3.66 50.19 -4.46
C ILE A 111 2.93 49.74 -5.71
N PRO A 112 3.41 50.05 -6.95
CA PRO A 112 2.78 49.65 -8.19
C PRO A 112 2.62 48.14 -8.29
N SER A 113 1.53 47.66 -8.87
CA SER A 113 1.16 46.23 -9.00
C SER A 113 2.21 45.37 -9.69
N GLN A 114 3.08 45.96 -10.50
CA GLN A 114 4.19 45.32 -11.21
C GLN A 114 5.18 44.62 -10.21
N PHE A 115 5.32 45.18 -8.99
CA PHE A 115 6.19 44.64 -7.97
C PHE A 115 5.63 43.40 -7.23
N TYR A 116 4.34 43.10 -7.42
CA TYR A 116 3.76 41.87 -6.85
C TYR A 116 4.41 40.59 -7.42
N SER A 117 5.01 40.67 -8.60
CA SER A 117 5.77 39.55 -9.16
C SER A 117 6.97 39.11 -8.30
N LEU A 118 7.51 40.01 -7.48
CA LEU A 118 8.59 39.68 -6.54
C LEU A 118 8.15 38.75 -5.41
N VAL A 119 6.86 38.67 -5.15
CA VAL A 119 6.27 37.81 -4.12
C VAL A 119 5.89 36.43 -4.66
N THR A 120 5.87 36.27 -5.98
CA THR A 120 5.53 34.99 -6.64
C THR A 120 6.39 33.81 -6.18
N PRO A 121 7.74 33.92 -6.02
CA PRO A 121 8.56 32.82 -5.52
C PRO A 121 8.15 32.36 -4.12
N LEU A 122 7.73 33.28 -3.25
CA LEU A 122 7.25 32.94 -1.90
C LEU A 122 5.93 32.15 -1.96
N LEU A 123 5.03 32.52 -2.84
CA LEU A 123 3.78 31.78 -3.08
C LEU A 123 4.05 30.38 -3.62
N GLN A 124 4.99 30.27 -4.58
CA GLN A 124 5.40 28.97 -5.12
C GLN A 124 6.01 28.08 -4.03
N TYR A 125 6.84 28.65 -3.16
CA TYR A 125 7.40 27.93 -2.02
C TYR A 125 6.31 27.43 -1.05
N ILE A 126 5.32 28.26 -0.72
CA ILE A 126 4.17 27.89 0.13
C ILE A 126 3.36 26.77 -0.54
N SER A 127 3.12 26.86 -1.86
CA SER A 127 2.43 25.82 -2.61
C SER A 127 3.19 24.50 -2.58
N PHE A 128 4.49 24.52 -2.83
CA PHE A 128 5.35 23.32 -2.76
C PHE A 128 5.33 22.66 -1.38
N LEU A 129 5.41 23.44 -0.30
CA LEU A 129 5.28 22.91 1.06
C LEU A 129 3.90 22.31 1.33
N THR A 130 2.85 22.91 0.73
CA THR A 130 1.48 22.38 0.85
C THR A 130 1.37 21.02 0.15
N ASP A 131 1.98 20.86 -1.02
CA ASP A 131 2.01 19.60 -1.75
C ASP A 131 2.77 18.51 -0.94
N ILE A 132 3.89 18.88 -0.30
CA ILE A 132 4.60 17.99 0.63
C ILE A 132 3.69 17.58 1.80
N LEU A 133 2.96 18.51 2.38
CA LEU A 133 2.05 18.21 3.51
C LEU A 133 0.94 17.23 3.08
N ILE A 134 0.39 17.39 1.90
CA ILE A 134 -0.60 16.46 1.33
C ILE A 134 0.02 15.07 1.15
N LEU A 135 1.24 15.00 0.63
CA LEU A 135 1.96 13.75 0.46
C LEU A 135 2.23 13.04 1.80
N LEU A 136 2.64 13.78 2.84
CA LEU A 136 2.86 13.24 4.18
C LEU A 136 1.57 12.71 4.80
N ASN A 137 0.45 13.41 4.63
CA ASN A 137 -0.89 12.93 5.06
C ASN A 137 -1.25 11.63 4.34
N PHE A 138 -1.04 11.57 3.03
CA PHE A 138 -1.29 10.36 2.25
C PHE A 138 -0.46 9.16 2.75
N TYR A 139 0.84 9.37 3.03
CA TYR A 139 1.69 8.31 3.58
C TYR A 139 1.24 7.85 4.97
N MET A 140 0.78 8.76 5.82
CA MET A 140 0.25 8.42 7.14
C MET A 140 -1.02 7.58 7.02
N ASP A 141 -1.99 8.01 6.19
CA ASP A 141 -3.24 7.30 5.97
C ASP A 141 -3.01 5.92 5.33
N LEU A 142 -2.09 5.84 4.37
CA LEU A 142 -1.68 4.58 3.74
C LEU A 142 -1.06 3.62 4.76
N GLY A 143 -0.18 4.12 5.64
CA GLY A 143 0.42 3.34 6.71
C GLY A 143 -0.63 2.77 7.67
N LEU A 144 -1.57 3.61 8.14
CA LEU A 144 -2.68 3.19 8.99
C LEU A 144 -3.57 2.15 8.31
N PHE A 145 -3.89 2.36 7.03
CA PHE A 145 -4.69 1.41 6.25
C PHE A 145 -3.99 0.05 6.16
N ILE A 146 -2.70 0.01 5.84
CA ILE A 146 -1.97 -1.24 5.70
C ILE A 146 -1.80 -1.91 7.06
N GLN A 147 -1.44 -1.16 8.11
CA GLN A 147 -1.31 -1.70 9.46
C GLN A 147 -2.60 -2.34 9.97
N SER A 148 -3.76 -1.77 9.64
CA SER A 148 -5.06 -2.31 10.05
C SER A 148 -5.56 -3.45 9.17
N SER A 149 -5.15 -3.49 7.90
CA SER A 149 -5.78 -4.35 6.88
C SER A 149 -4.84 -5.39 6.26
N TYR A 150 -3.56 -5.48 6.68
CA TYR A 150 -2.59 -6.35 6.00
C TYR A 150 -3.01 -7.82 5.93
N MET A 151 -3.62 -8.35 7.01
CA MET A 151 -4.10 -9.74 7.01
C MET A 151 -5.21 -9.96 6.00
N VAL A 152 -6.14 -8.99 5.90
CA VAL A 152 -7.25 -9.02 4.96
C VAL A 152 -6.74 -8.88 3.52
N LEU A 153 -5.78 -8.00 3.29
CA LEU A 153 -5.17 -7.80 1.97
C LEU A 153 -4.47 -9.06 1.45
N ILE A 154 -3.72 -9.76 2.30
CA ILE A 154 -3.10 -11.04 1.94
C ILE A 154 -4.16 -12.10 1.68
N ALA A 155 -5.20 -12.20 2.53
CA ALA A 155 -6.29 -13.16 2.35
C ALA A 155 -7.06 -12.90 1.04
N ILE A 156 -7.35 -11.65 0.70
CA ILE A 156 -7.96 -11.27 -0.59
C ILE A 156 -7.02 -11.61 -1.75
N GLY A 157 -5.72 -11.40 -1.59
CA GLY A 157 -4.73 -11.78 -2.60
C GLY A 157 -4.77 -13.29 -2.90
N ILE A 158 -4.83 -14.13 -1.88
CA ILE A 158 -4.98 -15.59 -2.01
C ILE A 158 -6.33 -15.94 -2.66
N LEU A 159 -7.42 -15.27 -2.23
CA LEU A 159 -8.75 -15.45 -2.82
C LEU A 159 -8.77 -15.15 -4.32
N LEU A 160 -8.14 -14.04 -4.74
CA LEU A 160 -8.05 -13.69 -6.16
C LEU A 160 -7.24 -14.71 -6.96
N MET A 161 -6.20 -15.29 -6.35
CA MET A 161 -5.42 -16.35 -6.99
C MET A 161 -6.20 -17.67 -7.10
N ALA A 162 -7.18 -17.91 -6.21
CA ALA A 162 -8.04 -19.09 -6.23
C ALA A 162 -9.10 -19.05 -7.35
N LEU A 163 -9.34 -17.87 -7.97
CA LEU A 163 -10.31 -17.76 -9.06
C LEU A 163 -9.96 -18.68 -10.23
N PRO A 164 -10.96 -19.39 -10.79
CA PRO A 164 -10.75 -20.28 -11.92
C PRO A 164 -10.25 -19.50 -13.14
N PHE A 165 -9.66 -20.23 -14.09
CA PHE A 165 -9.12 -19.68 -15.35
C PHE A 165 -7.98 -18.66 -15.18
N GLN A 166 -7.34 -18.59 -14.01
CA GLN A 166 -6.21 -17.70 -13.71
C GLN A 166 -6.51 -16.19 -13.82
N MET A 167 -7.81 -15.81 -13.82
CA MET A 167 -8.25 -14.42 -14.01
C MET A 167 -7.70 -13.46 -12.95
N GLY A 168 -7.54 -13.91 -11.70
CA GLY A 168 -7.08 -13.09 -10.59
C GLY A 168 -5.61 -13.27 -10.20
N LYS A 169 -4.87 -14.19 -10.85
CA LYS A 169 -3.53 -14.60 -10.40
C LYS A 169 -2.54 -13.45 -10.32
N GLY A 170 -2.46 -12.63 -11.38
CA GLY A 170 -1.54 -11.49 -11.41
C GLY A 170 -1.88 -10.44 -10.37
N ILE A 171 -3.16 -10.09 -10.26
CA ILE A 171 -3.65 -9.09 -9.29
C ILE A 171 -3.47 -9.60 -7.85
N GLY A 172 -3.80 -10.86 -7.59
CA GLY A 172 -3.64 -11.49 -6.28
C GLY A 172 -2.17 -11.53 -5.84
N ALA A 173 -1.27 -11.96 -6.72
CA ALA A 173 0.17 -11.97 -6.45
C ALA A 173 0.72 -10.56 -6.21
N MET A 174 0.28 -9.56 -6.99
CA MET A 174 0.67 -8.17 -6.82
C MET A 174 0.20 -7.62 -5.46
N LEU A 175 -1.02 -7.95 -5.05
CA LEU A 175 -1.58 -7.50 -3.77
C LEU A 175 -0.80 -8.07 -2.58
N ILE A 176 -0.46 -9.36 -2.63
CA ILE A 176 0.36 -10.02 -1.60
C ILE A 176 1.76 -9.39 -1.57
N ALA A 177 2.41 -9.25 -2.73
CA ALA A 177 3.74 -8.66 -2.83
C ALA A 177 3.76 -7.21 -2.33
N PHE A 178 2.77 -6.39 -2.72
CA PHE A 178 2.62 -5.02 -2.24
C PHE A 178 2.52 -4.96 -0.72
N THR A 179 1.66 -5.79 -0.14
CA THR A 179 1.48 -5.83 1.32
C THR A 179 2.76 -6.22 2.04
N ILE A 180 3.48 -7.24 1.55
CA ILE A 180 4.75 -7.69 2.13
C ILE A 180 5.83 -6.61 2.02
N VAL A 181 5.98 -6.00 0.83
CA VAL A 181 6.98 -4.96 0.58
C VAL A 181 6.71 -3.74 1.43
N PHE A 182 5.45 -3.31 1.55
CA PHE A 182 5.09 -2.14 2.34
C PHE A 182 5.27 -2.38 3.85
N LEU A 183 4.92 -3.57 4.34
CA LEU A 183 5.22 -3.95 5.73
C LEU A 183 6.72 -3.96 6.04
N ARG A 184 7.55 -4.27 5.03
CA ARG A 184 9.01 -4.27 5.13
C ARG A 184 9.62 -2.88 4.91
N GLY A 185 8.99 -2.06 4.08
CA GLY A 185 9.54 -0.81 3.56
C GLY A 185 9.14 0.44 4.34
N ALA A 186 8.49 0.33 5.52
CA ALA A 186 8.43 1.44 6.46
C ALA A 186 9.87 1.72 6.92
N PRO A 187 10.60 2.70 6.31
CA PRO A 187 12.03 2.87 6.59
C PRO A 187 12.18 3.22 8.06
N PRO A 188 13.15 2.64 8.75
CA PRO A 188 13.60 3.24 9.99
C PRO A 188 14.26 4.57 9.60
N PHE A 189 13.54 5.66 9.73
CA PHE A 189 14.18 6.98 9.84
C PHE A 189 14.87 7.02 11.19
N THR A 190 15.87 6.17 11.36
CA THR A 190 16.76 6.24 12.51
C THR A 190 17.63 7.46 12.31
N ASN A 191 17.34 8.51 13.04
CA ASN A 191 18.28 9.57 13.35
C ASN A 191 19.50 8.97 14.07
N THR A 192 20.38 8.29 13.34
CA THR A 192 21.65 7.80 13.87
C THR A 192 22.80 8.78 13.61
N ASP A 193 22.52 9.97 13.07
CA ASP A 193 23.56 10.96 12.74
C ASP A 193 23.35 12.32 13.40
N ILE A 194 22.91 12.35 14.69
CA ILE A 194 23.09 13.55 15.53
C ILE A 194 23.80 13.11 16.80
N GLN A 195 25.11 12.96 16.72
CA GLN A 195 26.09 13.14 17.78
C GLN A 195 27.06 14.22 17.39
#